data_4f6df69294827f81d6ad2bdc5eaa7bc3
#
_entry.id   4f6df69294827f81d6ad2bdc5eaa7bc3
#
_cell.length_a   1.000
_cell.length_b   1.000
_cell.length_c   1.000
_cell.angle_alpha   90.00
_cell.angle_beta   90.00
_cell.angle_gamma   90.00
#
_symmetry.space_group_name_H-M   'P 1'
#
loop_
_entity.id
_entity.type
_entity.pdbx_description
1 polymer ?
#
loop_
_entity_poly.entity_id
_entity_poly.type
_entity_poly.pdbx_seq_one_letter_code
_entity_poly.pdbx_strand_id
1 'polypeptide(L)'
;MANYNDQCGWEGNWYQIGLSASYPFTGYYDGNGYTIRDLKMLDKNAVGASLFGFVNQAIISNLTIEKATITGYGALSAIVGAVTTKGGSINKTFIKGCIVKKSTIESRSDGVVTDGMAIGGIAGMVDPNVNLWIDSCSVEDCTINGAIAVGGILGGGTVYSMTQITNSHNRNTKVTASYNCAGGIVGYADTLYVYSCSNNGSIKGAASTTAPPGNLPANSIYNVGAGGIAGGSGLSTIISSRNSGTVQGSRGVGGIIGSTLVTTQPKTYYNNTFIGFCSNSGNINGDSYIGGLCGEAQLGAYKSYNEGMIKANSSFAGGILGFAPLASITNTANFNKVIASSYSGGIAGSILAGSLGINTNLGEVASYHEYAGGMIGRAGNTLAMNYCSNFASISGSSYLGGMIGEVGDARKWTIMD
;
A
#
# COMPACT_ATOMS: atom_id res chain seq x y z
N MET A 1 31.84 -9.27 18.75
CA MET A 1 31.43 -10.39 17.86
C MET A 1 32.59 -10.68 16.97
N ALA A 2 33.09 -11.92 16.96
CA ALA A 2 34.14 -12.33 16.06
C ALA A 2 33.66 -12.12 14.60
N ASN A 3 34.53 -11.59 13.75
CA ASN A 3 34.29 -11.49 12.32
C ASN A 3 34.09 -12.89 11.75
N TYR A 4 32.87 -13.32 11.58
CA TYR A 4 32.52 -14.60 11.00
C TYR A 4 32.90 -14.67 9.49
N ASN A 5 33.29 -13.53 8.92
CA ASN A 5 33.59 -13.36 7.49
C ASN A 5 34.89 -14.04 7.04
N ASP A 6 35.82 -14.34 7.95
CA ASP A 6 37.16 -14.83 7.55
C ASP A 6 37.22 -16.36 7.40
N GLN A 7 36.20 -17.10 7.80
CA GLN A 7 36.26 -18.56 7.78
C GLN A 7 35.55 -19.25 6.60
N CYS A 8 34.71 -18.55 5.85
CA CYS A 8 33.88 -19.17 4.79
C CYS A 8 34.24 -18.76 3.36
N GLY A 9 35.23 -17.91 3.13
CA GLY A 9 35.65 -17.50 1.78
C GLY A 9 34.62 -16.70 0.97
N TRP A 10 33.60 -16.20 1.61
CA TRP A 10 32.52 -15.41 1.00
C TRP A 10 32.61 -13.97 1.49
N GLU A 11 33.07 -13.09 0.66
CA GLU A 11 33.24 -11.69 0.99
C GLU A 11 31.93 -11.07 1.57
N GLY A 12 31.83 -11.08 2.89
CA GLY A 12 30.85 -10.26 3.63
C GLY A 12 29.42 -10.74 3.67
N ASN A 13 29.11 -12.01 3.40
CA ASN A 13 27.74 -12.51 3.42
C ASN A 13 27.37 -13.22 4.73
N TRP A 14 26.26 -12.78 5.33
CA TRP A 14 25.62 -13.48 6.43
C TRP A 14 24.84 -14.69 5.92
N TYR A 15 24.94 -15.84 6.60
CA TYR A 15 24.05 -16.97 6.35
C TYR A 15 22.78 -16.80 7.18
N GLN A 16 21.64 -16.80 6.50
CA GLN A 16 20.35 -16.62 7.14
C GLN A 16 19.99 -17.76 8.11
N ILE A 17 19.35 -17.41 9.21
CA ILE A 17 18.75 -18.37 10.14
C ILE A 17 17.44 -18.87 9.51
N GLY A 18 17.25 -20.20 9.43
CA GLY A 18 16.11 -20.77 8.68
C GLY A 18 16.38 -20.72 7.16
N LEU A 19 17.04 -21.76 6.66
CA LEU A 19 17.62 -21.80 5.31
C LEU A 19 16.59 -21.96 4.19
N SER A 20 15.44 -22.55 4.47
CA SER A 20 14.38 -22.81 3.49
C SER A 20 13.02 -22.99 4.16
N ALA A 21 11.97 -23.06 3.36
CA ALA A 21 10.62 -23.39 3.83
C ALA A 21 10.54 -24.78 4.51
N SER A 22 11.42 -25.72 4.13
CA SER A 22 11.51 -27.04 4.78
C SER A 22 12.25 -27.01 6.11
N TYR A 23 13.13 -26.05 6.30
CA TYR A 23 13.93 -25.84 7.52
C TYR A 23 13.80 -24.41 8.05
N PRO A 24 12.59 -23.96 8.38
CA PRO A 24 12.36 -22.62 8.89
C PRO A 24 12.82 -22.51 10.36
N PHE A 25 13.08 -21.30 10.78
CA PHE A 25 13.19 -20.99 12.20
C PHE A 25 11.80 -21.03 12.86
N THR A 26 11.64 -21.79 13.94
CA THR A 26 10.35 -22.00 14.62
C THR A 26 10.39 -21.62 16.10
N GLY A 27 11.41 -20.89 16.53
CA GLY A 27 11.66 -20.57 17.91
C GLY A 27 11.23 -19.16 18.34
N TYR A 28 11.62 -18.85 19.55
CA TYR A 28 11.55 -17.51 20.11
C TYR A 28 12.93 -16.86 20.06
N TYR A 29 12.98 -15.64 19.53
CA TYR A 29 14.18 -14.82 19.52
C TYR A 29 13.86 -13.45 20.11
N ASP A 30 14.52 -13.11 21.19
CA ASP A 30 14.48 -11.79 21.80
C ASP A 30 15.82 -11.07 21.59
N GLY A 31 15.81 -10.01 20.80
CA GLY A 31 16.97 -9.17 20.61
C GLY A 31 17.34 -8.34 21.84
N ASN A 32 16.48 -8.33 22.87
CA ASN A 32 16.69 -7.65 24.15
C ASN A 32 17.15 -6.18 23.99
N GLY A 33 16.66 -5.51 22.95
CA GLY A 33 17.03 -4.13 22.60
C GLY A 33 18.41 -3.97 21.97
N TYR A 34 19.14 -5.05 21.71
CA TYR A 34 20.46 -4.96 21.06
C TYR A 34 20.36 -4.63 19.58
N THR A 35 21.44 -4.09 19.05
CA THR A 35 21.56 -3.69 17.65
C THR A 35 22.57 -4.56 16.91
N ILE A 36 22.16 -5.14 15.79
CA ILE A 36 23.05 -5.72 14.78
C ILE A 36 23.36 -4.64 13.76
N ARG A 37 24.64 -4.39 13.50
CA ARG A 37 25.10 -3.36 12.57
C ARG A 37 25.81 -3.95 11.37
N ASP A 38 25.72 -3.23 10.24
CA ASP A 38 26.47 -3.51 9.02
C ASP A 38 26.23 -4.92 8.48
N LEU A 39 25.00 -5.44 8.66
CA LEU A 39 24.58 -6.74 8.12
C LEU A 39 24.64 -6.69 6.58
N LYS A 40 25.43 -7.55 5.97
CA LYS A 40 25.58 -7.63 4.52
C LYS A 40 25.09 -8.98 4.00
N MET A 41 24.18 -8.92 3.01
CA MET A 41 23.71 -10.08 2.25
C MET A 41 23.67 -9.67 0.78
N LEU A 42 24.72 -10.03 0.04
CA LEU A 42 24.95 -9.56 -1.32
C LEU A 42 24.83 -10.69 -2.36
N ASP A 43 24.27 -11.84 -1.97
CA ASP A 43 24.06 -12.94 -2.89
C ASP A 43 22.85 -12.69 -3.79
N LYS A 44 23.13 -12.42 -5.05
CA LYS A 44 22.12 -12.15 -6.09
C LYS A 44 21.14 -13.33 -6.31
N ASN A 45 21.48 -14.50 -5.87
CA ASN A 45 20.67 -15.73 -6.02
C ASN A 45 19.99 -16.15 -4.71
N ALA A 46 20.27 -15.45 -3.60
CA ALA A 46 19.65 -15.76 -2.33
C ALA A 46 18.15 -15.51 -2.36
N VAL A 47 17.37 -16.55 -2.16
CA VAL A 47 15.93 -16.49 -1.94
C VAL A 47 15.69 -16.25 -0.45
N GLY A 48 14.92 -15.22 -0.10
CA GLY A 48 14.63 -14.89 1.29
C GLY A 48 15.80 -14.24 2.02
N ALA A 49 16.62 -13.42 1.35
CA ALA A 49 17.77 -12.75 1.96
C ALA A 49 17.33 -11.83 3.11
N SER A 50 17.75 -12.19 4.35
CA SER A 50 17.39 -11.52 5.61
C SER A 50 18.13 -12.16 6.79
N LEU A 51 18.07 -11.56 7.98
CA LEU A 51 18.63 -12.20 9.18
C LEU A 51 18.01 -13.60 9.41
N PHE A 52 16.66 -13.67 9.37
CA PHE A 52 15.89 -14.91 9.37
C PHE A 52 15.30 -15.13 7.98
N GLY A 53 15.83 -16.09 7.22
CA GLY A 53 15.38 -16.35 5.85
C GLY A 53 13.94 -16.82 5.77
N PHE A 54 13.66 -17.94 6.45
CA PHE A 54 12.34 -18.53 6.54
C PHE A 54 11.96 -18.75 8.00
N VAL A 55 10.74 -18.35 8.37
CA VAL A 55 10.21 -18.54 9.74
C VAL A 55 8.83 -19.19 9.68
N ASN A 56 8.52 -20.00 10.71
CA ASN A 56 7.23 -20.64 10.87
C ASN A 56 6.89 -20.76 12.36
N GLN A 57 5.72 -20.28 12.77
CA GLN A 57 5.31 -20.26 14.18
C GLN A 57 6.36 -19.62 15.11
N ALA A 58 7.05 -18.59 14.64
CA ALA A 58 8.14 -17.94 15.36
C ALA A 58 7.67 -16.67 16.09
N ILE A 59 8.40 -16.31 17.11
CA ILE A 59 8.29 -15.01 17.77
C ILE A 59 9.64 -14.33 17.70
N ILE A 60 9.69 -13.15 17.07
CA ILE A 60 10.91 -12.34 16.93
C ILE A 60 10.61 -10.97 17.55
N SER A 61 11.40 -10.57 18.54
CA SER A 61 11.13 -9.35 19.27
C SER A 61 12.37 -8.53 19.61
N ASN A 62 12.15 -7.23 19.85
CA ASN A 62 13.09 -6.29 20.46
C ASN A 62 14.48 -6.26 19.82
N LEU A 63 14.53 -6.29 18.48
CA LEU A 63 15.76 -6.30 17.70
C LEU A 63 15.88 -5.03 16.85
N THR A 64 17.07 -4.42 16.86
CA THR A 64 17.40 -3.35 15.92
C THR A 64 18.41 -3.83 14.88
N ILE A 65 18.12 -3.58 13.59
CA ILE A 65 19.07 -3.71 12.49
C ILE A 65 19.44 -2.32 12.00
N GLU A 66 20.74 -2.00 11.96
CA GLU A 66 21.23 -0.70 11.50
C GLU A 66 22.28 -0.85 10.40
N LYS A 67 22.16 -0.04 9.33
CA LYS A 67 23.11 0.00 8.20
C LYS A 67 23.24 -1.35 7.48
N ALA A 68 22.15 -2.09 7.36
CA ALA A 68 22.15 -3.30 6.56
C ALA A 68 22.22 -2.98 5.05
N THR A 69 22.87 -3.83 4.30
CA THR A 69 22.83 -3.86 2.82
C THR A 69 22.39 -5.24 2.39
N ILE A 70 21.20 -5.33 1.82
CA ILE A 70 20.58 -6.59 1.44
C ILE A 70 20.23 -6.54 -0.03
N THR A 71 20.80 -7.43 -0.81
CA THR A 71 20.52 -7.62 -2.22
C THR A 71 20.26 -9.10 -2.46
N GLY A 72 19.21 -9.40 -3.18
CA GLY A 72 18.84 -10.80 -3.44
C GLY A 72 17.66 -10.92 -4.38
N TYR A 73 17.02 -12.06 -4.31
CA TYR A 73 15.92 -12.47 -5.15
C TYR A 73 14.77 -13.01 -4.29
N GLY A 74 13.53 -12.78 -4.72
CA GLY A 74 12.37 -13.28 -4.00
C GLY A 74 11.95 -12.41 -2.81
N ALA A 75 11.80 -13.00 -1.63
CA ALA A 75 11.35 -12.32 -0.43
C ALA A 75 12.52 -11.71 0.34
N LEU A 76 12.62 -10.39 0.40
CA LEU A 76 13.76 -9.69 1.00
C LEU A 76 13.31 -8.80 2.16
N SER A 77 14.11 -8.76 3.22
CA SER A 77 13.96 -7.80 4.31
C SER A 77 15.21 -7.76 5.20
N ALA A 78 15.24 -6.85 6.17
CA ALA A 78 16.34 -6.87 7.12
C ALA A 78 16.16 -7.97 8.20
N ILE A 79 14.92 -8.31 8.58
CA ILE A 79 14.65 -9.21 9.70
C ILE A 79 14.14 -10.58 9.23
N VAL A 80 12.98 -10.65 8.55
CA VAL A 80 12.36 -11.90 8.12
C VAL A 80 12.14 -11.92 6.62
N GLY A 81 12.78 -12.81 5.88
CA GLY A 81 12.56 -12.97 4.44
C GLY A 81 11.15 -13.45 4.13
N ALA A 82 10.82 -14.66 4.55
CA ALA A 82 9.51 -15.26 4.31
C ALA A 82 8.92 -15.88 5.58
N VAL A 83 7.63 -15.65 5.79
CA VAL A 83 6.83 -16.36 6.78
C VAL A 83 6.11 -17.50 6.08
N THR A 84 6.43 -18.74 6.44
CA THR A 84 6.04 -19.94 5.69
C THR A 84 5.18 -20.89 6.52
N THR A 85 4.53 -21.84 5.84
CA THR A 85 3.82 -22.95 6.50
C THR A 85 4.69 -24.19 6.51
N LYS A 86 4.61 -24.97 7.59
CA LYS A 86 5.11 -26.32 7.66
C LYS A 86 3.97 -27.25 8.06
N GLY A 87 3.62 -28.21 7.22
CA GLY A 87 2.59 -29.18 7.53
C GLY A 87 1.13 -28.75 7.30
N GLY A 88 0.87 -27.68 6.53
CA GLY A 88 -0.48 -27.34 6.04
C GLY A 88 -1.47 -26.76 7.08
N SER A 89 -1.06 -26.54 8.31
CA SER A 89 -1.90 -25.93 9.35
C SER A 89 -1.80 -24.40 9.30
N ILE A 90 -2.88 -23.69 9.64
CA ILE A 90 -2.86 -22.24 9.79
C ILE A 90 -1.94 -21.88 10.96
N ASN A 91 -0.85 -21.21 10.65
CA ASN A 91 0.22 -20.88 11.58
C ASN A 91 0.23 -19.40 11.91
N LYS A 92 0.69 -19.07 13.11
CA LYS A 92 0.80 -17.70 13.60
C LYS A 92 2.26 -17.35 13.86
N THR A 93 2.74 -16.28 13.24
CA THR A 93 4.07 -15.70 13.50
C THR A 93 3.92 -14.30 14.05
N PHE A 94 4.74 -13.93 15.01
CA PHE A 94 4.72 -12.61 15.65
C PHE A 94 6.07 -11.93 15.51
N ILE A 95 6.04 -10.65 15.06
CA ILE A 95 7.23 -9.78 15.04
C ILE A 95 6.87 -8.51 15.82
N LYS A 96 7.62 -8.23 16.90
CA LYS A 96 7.26 -7.15 17.81
C LYS A 96 8.44 -6.31 18.25
N GLY A 97 8.25 -4.98 18.30
CA GLY A 97 9.24 -4.05 18.84
C GLY A 97 10.57 -4.03 18.06
N CYS A 98 10.52 -4.37 16.76
CA CYS A 98 11.71 -4.44 15.92
C CYS A 98 11.91 -3.15 15.14
N ILE A 99 13.18 -2.75 14.96
CA ILE A 99 13.56 -1.51 14.28
C ILE A 99 14.56 -1.80 13.18
N VAL A 100 14.33 -1.26 11.99
CA VAL A 100 15.30 -1.26 10.89
C VAL A 100 15.60 0.18 10.51
N LYS A 101 16.87 0.56 10.51
CA LYS A 101 17.24 1.95 10.23
C LYS A 101 18.49 2.09 9.37
N LYS A 102 18.53 3.16 8.56
CA LYS A 102 19.67 3.53 7.69
C LYS A 102 20.15 2.38 6.81
N SER A 103 19.21 1.58 6.31
CA SER A 103 19.49 0.35 5.60
C SER A 103 19.03 0.43 4.14
N THR A 104 19.67 -0.35 3.28
CA THR A 104 19.30 -0.50 1.86
C THR A 104 18.90 -1.93 1.61
N ILE A 105 17.70 -2.12 1.05
CA ILE A 105 17.14 -3.43 0.71
C ILE A 105 16.65 -3.36 -0.73
N GLU A 106 17.28 -4.13 -1.62
CA GLU A 106 17.03 -4.02 -3.05
C GLU A 106 16.92 -5.39 -3.71
N SER A 107 15.92 -5.55 -4.56
CA SER A 107 15.89 -6.71 -5.44
C SER A 107 16.90 -6.54 -6.58
N ARG A 108 17.42 -7.65 -7.04
CA ARG A 108 18.26 -7.70 -8.23
C ARG A 108 17.57 -7.07 -9.44
N SER A 109 18.33 -6.30 -10.21
CA SER A 109 17.84 -5.49 -11.34
C SER A 109 18.08 -6.09 -12.71
N ASP A 110 18.19 -7.41 -12.86
CA ASP A 110 18.50 -8.07 -14.14
C ASP A 110 17.28 -8.22 -15.09
N GLY A 111 16.18 -7.58 -14.78
CA GLY A 111 14.99 -7.53 -15.65
C GLY A 111 14.12 -8.79 -15.63
N VAL A 112 14.50 -9.82 -14.89
CA VAL A 112 13.67 -11.01 -14.72
C VAL A 112 12.77 -10.82 -13.51
N VAL A 113 11.50 -10.56 -13.74
CA VAL A 113 10.48 -10.50 -12.70
C VAL A 113 9.80 -11.86 -12.60
N THR A 114 9.88 -12.47 -11.43
CA THR A 114 9.24 -13.76 -11.15
C THR A 114 8.32 -13.65 -9.96
N ASP A 115 7.45 -14.63 -9.78
CA ASP A 115 6.59 -14.75 -8.61
C ASP A 115 7.38 -14.73 -7.30
N GLY A 116 6.78 -14.07 -6.28
CA GLY A 116 7.31 -14.04 -4.93
C GLY A 116 8.31 -12.93 -4.64
N MET A 117 8.45 -11.94 -5.52
CA MET A 117 9.31 -10.78 -5.27
C MET A 117 8.58 -9.76 -4.37
N ALA A 118 8.63 -10.01 -3.06
CA ALA A 118 8.07 -9.13 -2.06
C ALA A 118 9.15 -8.60 -1.12
N ILE A 119 9.24 -7.29 -0.97
CA ILE A 119 10.33 -6.63 -0.26
C ILE A 119 9.77 -5.70 0.80
N GLY A 120 10.18 -5.93 2.05
CA GLY A 120 9.83 -5.07 3.17
C GLY A 120 11.03 -4.76 4.06
N GLY A 121 10.89 -3.75 4.91
CA GLY A 121 11.94 -3.45 5.88
C GLY A 121 12.02 -4.49 6.99
N ILE A 122 10.88 -4.94 7.50
CA ILE A 122 10.75 -5.91 8.61
C ILE A 122 10.51 -7.33 8.09
N ALA A 123 9.56 -7.52 7.17
CA ALA A 123 9.24 -8.81 6.57
C ALA A 123 9.09 -8.69 5.05
N GLY A 124 9.61 -9.66 4.30
CA GLY A 124 9.47 -9.71 2.85
C GLY A 124 8.11 -10.27 2.43
N MET A 125 7.86 -11.54 2.67
CA MET A 125 6.67 -12.24 2.16
C MET A 125 5.96 -13.07 3.23
N VAL A 126 4.64 -13.23 3.05
CA VAL A 126 3.80 -14.15 3.80
C VAL A 126 3.21 -15.18 2.84
N ASP A 127 3.49 -16.46 3.09
CA ASP A 127 3.01 -17.57 2.28
C ASP A 127 1.50 -17.84 2.47
N PRO A 128 0.86 -18.63 1.58
CA PRO A 128 -0.54 -19.01 1.72
C PRO A 128 -0.84 -19.70 3.07
N ASN A 129 -2.02 -19.44 3.61
CA ASN A 129 -2.50 -20.01 4.88
C ASN A 129 -1.65 -19.66 6.11
N VAL A 130 -0.96 -18.53 6.08
CA VAL A 130 -0.18 -18.00 7.20
C VAL A 130 -0.85 -16.76 7.77
N ASN A 131 -0.83 -16.66 9.09
CA ASN A 131 -1.22 -15.46 9.81
C ASN A 131 0.03 -14.77 10.38
N LEU A 132 0.26 -13.51 9.98
CA LEU A 132 1.36 -12.68 10.47
C LEU A 132 0.83 -11.53 11.32
N TRP A 133 1.38 -11.37 12.52
CA TRP A 133 1.20 -10.18 13.35
C TRP A 133 2.51 -9.41 13.48
N ILE A 134 2.44 -8.12 13.12
CA ILE A 134 3.54 -7.17 13.32
C ILE A 134 3.04 -6.08 14.26
N ASP A 135 3.70 -5.87 15.36
CA ASP A 135 3.33 -4.85 16.34
C ASP A 135 4.52 -4.00 16.78
N SER A 136 4.30 -2.69 16.92
CA SER A 136 5.28 -1.76 17.47
C SER A 136 6.64 -1.81 16.76
N CYS A 137 6.63 -1.97 15.42
CA CYS A 137 7.83 -2.00 14.59
C CYS A 137 8.05 -0.68 13.86
N SER A 138 9.31 -0.35 13.56
CA SER A 138 9.62 0.84 12.74
C SER A 138 10.71 0.58 11.70
N VAL A 139 10.57 1.31 10.58
CA VAL A 139 11.59 1.40 9.54
C VAL A 139 11.92 2.86 9.32
N GLU A 140 13.20 3.23 9.43
CA GLU A 140 13.63 4.62 9.54
C GLU A 140 14.83 4.91 8.63
N ASP A 141 14.76 5.98 7.85
CA ASP A 141 15.87 6.44 6.99
C ASP A 141 16.41 5.36 6.04
N CYS A 142 15.54 4.49 5.54
CA CYS A 142 15.91 3.37 4.69
C CYS A 142 15.61 3.65 3.20
N THR A 143 16.20 2.83 2.33
CA THR A 143 15.85 2.73 0.91
C THR A 143 15.42 1.31 0.62
N ILE A 144 14.19 1.14 0.12
CA ILE A 144 13.60 -0.17 -0.18
C ILE A 144 13.13 -0.15 -1.64
N ASN A 145 13.80 -0.89 -2.49
CA ASN A 145 13.53 -0.94 -3.92
C ASN A 145 13.23 -2.36 -4.39
N GLY A 146 12.16 -2.52 -5.13
CA GLY A 146 11.75 -3.82 -5.65
C GLY A 146 10.89 -3.76 -6.89
N ALA A 147 10.46 -4.92 -7.32
CA ALA A 147 9.69 -5.06 -8.56
C ALA A 147 8.18 -5.10 -8.33
N ILE A 148 7.69 -5.99 -7.47
CA ILE A 148 6.26 -6.33 -7.42
C ILE A 148 5.57 -5.74 -6.18
N ALA A 149 5.80 -6.30 -5.00
CA ALA A 149 5.16 -5.86 -3.77
C ALA A 149 6.21 -5.28 -2.82
N VAL A 150 6.22 -3.97 -2.66
CA VAL A 150 7.25 -3.28 -1.87
C VAL A 150 6.59 -2.46 -0.78
N GLY A 151 6.94 -2.76 0.47
CA GLY A 151 6.40 -2.04 1.63
C GLY A 151 7.48 -1.57 2.60
N GLY A 152 7.20 -0.51 3.32
CA GLY A 152 8.11 -0.04 4.36
C GLY A 152 8.30 -1.08 5.47
N ILE A 153 7.24 -1.73 5.90
CA ILE A 153 7.24 -2.76 6.95
C ILE A 153 7.15 -4.16 6.32
N LEU A 154 6.12 -4.44 5.55
CA LEU A 154 5.88 -5.73 4.89
C LEU A 154 5.84 -5.57 3.38
N GLY A 155 6.60 -6.38 2.66
CA GLY A 155 6.53 -6.44 1.21
C GLY A 155 5.20 -6.97 0.71
N GLY A 156 4.93 -8.25 0.90
CA GLY A 156 3.70 -8.83 0.40
C GLY A 156 3.17 -10.04 1.16
N GLY A 157 1.86 -10.25 1.03
CA GLY A 157 1.16 -11.45 1.46
C GLY A 157 0.47 -12.11 0.28
N THR A 158 0.52 -13.43 0.19
CA THR A 158 -0.12 -14.20 -0.85
C THR A 158 -1.59 -14.50 -0.54
N VAL A 159 -2.31 -15.10 -1.48
CA VAL A 159 -3.70 -15.51 -1.31
C VAL A 159 -3.89 -16.39 -0.06
N TYR A 160 -5.05 -16.23 0.59
CA TYR A 160 -5.40 -16.92 1.85
C TYR A 160 -4.47 -16.63 3.04
N SER A 161 -3.61 -15.62 2.95
CA SER A 161 -2.83 -15.12 4.09
C SER A 161 -3.61 -14.01 4.81
N MET A 162 -3.43 -13.94 6.13
CA MET A 162 -3.94 -12.83 6.93
C MET A 162 -2.78 -12.08 7.58
N THR A 163 -2.76 -10.77 7.40
CA THR A 163 -1.76 -9.89 7.98
C THR A 163 -2.42 -8.86 8.88
N GLN A 164 -1.93 -8.74 10.09
CA GLN A 164 -2.29 -7.67 11.02
C GLN A 164 -1.05 -6.86 11.38
N ILE A 165 -1.11 -5.54 11.19
CA ILE A 165 -0.03 -4.63 11.55
C ILE A 165 -0.57 -3.53 12.46
N THR A 166 0.03 -3.39 13.63
CA THR A 166 -0.40 -2.43 14.64
C THR A 166 0.77 -1.57 15.10
N ASN A 167 0.48 -0.31 15.46
CA ASN A 167 1.44 0.62 16.09
C ASN A 167 2.80 0.69 15.38
N SER A 168 2.81 0.54 14.05
CA SER A 168 4.04 0.43 13.27
C SER A 168 4.24 1.61 12.33
N HIS A 169 5.50 2.00 12.11
CA HIS A 169 5.80 3.27 11.49
C HIS A 169 6.86 3.15 10.40
N ASN A 170 6.62 3.83 9.29
CA ASN A 170 7.61 4.09 8.26
C ASN A 170 8.03 5.57 8.33
N ARG A 171 9.31 5.83 8.63
CA ARG A 171 9.85 7.18 8.82
C ARG A 171 10.96 7.48 7.82
N ASN A 172 10.82 8.56 7.06
CA ASN A 172 11.82 9.07 6.09
C ASN A 172 12.36 8.01 5.12
N THR A 173 11.65 6.90 4.93
CA THR A 173 12.09 5.80 4.07
C THR A 173 11.56 5.99 2.66
N LYS A 174 12.42 5.70 1.67
CA LYS A 174 12.02 5.64 0.26
C LYS A 174 11.59 4.23 -0.08
N VAL A 175 10.37 4.08 -0.54
CA VAL A 175 9.80 2.79 -0.99
C VAL A 175 9.46 2.89 -2.47
N THR A 176 10.04 2.02 -3.30
CA THR A 176 9.84 2.04 -4.75
C THR A 176 9.48 0.66 -5.27
N ALA A 177 8.36 0.54 -5.95
CA ALA A 177 7.99 -0.64 -6.75
C ALA A 177 8.03 -0.28 -8.24
N SER A 178 8.73 -1.08 -9.04
CA SER A 178 8.90 -0.77 -10.47
C SER A 178 7.70 -1.19 -11.32
N TYR A 179 6.97 -2.24 -10.93
CA TYR A 179 5.91 -2.84 -11.77
C TYR A 179 4.55 -2.96 -11.11
N ASN A 180 4.47 -3.05 -9.77
CA ASN A 180 3.22 -3.33 -9.09
C ASN A 180 3.03 -2.43 -7.86
N CYS A 181 2.66 -2.98 -6.71
CA CYS A 181 2.22 -2.23 -5.53
C CYS A 181 3.36 -1.68 -4.69
N ALA A 182 3.28 -0.40 -4.32
CA ALA A 182 4.14 0.23 -3.32
C ALA A 182 3.31 0.78 -2.15
N GLY A 183 3.71 0.49 -0.91
CA GLY A 183 3.04 1.02 0.27
C GLY A 183 3.99 1.44 1.38
N GLY A 184 3.61 2.48 2.11
CA GLY A 184 4.44 2.96 3.22
C GLY A 184 4.58 1.94 4.35
N ILE A 185 3.55 1.15 4.59
CA ILE A 185 3.54 0.05 5.55
C ILE A 185 3.53 -1.30 4.82
N VAL A 186 2.60 -1.53 3.90
CA VAL A 186 2.42 -2.80 3.19
C VAL A 186 2.41 -2.59 1.69
N GLY A 187 3.22 -3.35 0.95
CA GLY A 187 3.14 -3.36 -0.52
C GLY A 187 1.82 -3.96 -0.99
N TYR A 188 1.58 -5.23 -0.68
CA TYR A 188 0.33 -5.94 -0.97
C TYR A 188 0.01 -6.97 0.12
N ALA A 189 -1.27 -7.19 0.45
CA ALA A 189 -1.71 -8.30 1.28
C ALA A 189 -3.11 -8.78 0.88
N ASP A 190 -3.38 -10.09 0.93
CA ASP A 190 -4.69 -10.64 0.58
C ASP A 190 -5.76 -10.23 1.59
N THR A 191 -5.57 -10.53 2.87
CA THR A 191 -6.41 -10.01 3.95
C THR A 191 -5.57 -9.17 4.89
N LEU A 192 -5.94 -7.88 5.04
CA LEU A 192 -5.14 -6.87 5.69
C LEU A 192 -5.91 -6.13 6.80
N TYR A 193 -5.34 -6.13 8.00
CA TYR A 193 -5.78 -5.30 9.12
C TYR A 193 -4.64 -4.37 9.55
N VAL A 194 -4.88 -3.06 9.49
CA VAL A 194 -3.88 -2.05 9.90
C VAL A 194 -4.51 -1.11 10.92
N TYR A 195 -3.86 -0.98 12.08
CA TYR A 195 -4.33 -0.12 13.15
C TYR A 195 -3.19 0.77 13.68
N SER A 196 -3.47 2.06 13.85
CA SER A 196 -2.54 3.02 14.46
C SER A 196 -1.15 3.06 13.83
N CYS A 197 -1.09 2.93 12.50
CA CYS A 197 0.15 2.98 11.74
C CYS A 197 0.38 4.35 11.09
N SER A 198 1.64 4.67 10.80
CA SER A 198 1.93 5.93 10.10
C SER A 198 3.06 5.82 9.08
N ASN A 199 2.94 6.62 8.02
CA ASN A 199 3.97 6.82 7.02
C ASN A 199 4.27 8.32 6.86
N ASN A 200 5.56 8.68 6.86
CA ASN A 200 6.04 9.97 6.39
C ASN A 200 7.16 9.85 5.35
N GLY A 201 7.42 8.63 4.89
CA GLY A 201 8.36 8.35 3.80
C GLY A 201 7.80 8.67 2.42
N SER A 202 8.63 8.59 1.40
CA SER A 202 8.25 8.79 0.00
C SER A 202 7.94 7.46 -0.66
N ILE A 203 6.75 7.33 -1.23
CA ILE A 203 6.26 6.12 -1.86
C ILE A 203 6.15 6.33 -3.36
N LYS A 204 6.77 5.44 -4.13
CA LYS A 204 6.70 5.43 -5.59
C LYS A 204 6.27 4.05 -6.09
N GLY A 205 5.04 3.97 -6.58
CA GLY A 205 4.52 2.81 -7.30
C GLY A 205 4.93 2.80 -8.78
N ALA A 206 4.48 1.80 -9.50
CA ALA A 206 4.75 1.64 -10.92
C ALA A 206 4.44 2.90 -11.72
N ALA A 207 5.32 3.24 -12.66
CA ALA A 207 5.14 4.36 -13.57
C ALA A 207 4.27 4.02 -14.78
N SER A 208 3.93 2.75 -14.98
CA SER A 208 3.13 2.24 -16.10
C SER A 208 2.22 1.12 -15.64
N THR A 209 1.08 1.00 -16.29
CA THR A 209 0.14 -0.12 -16.10
C THR A 209 0.49 -1.33 -16.97
N THR A 210 1.57 -1.29 -17.71
CA THR A 210 2.04 -2.43 -18.51
C THR A 210 2.54 -3.56 -17.60
N ALA A 211 2.17 -4.78 -17.94
CA ALA A 211 2.67 -5.96 -17.24
C ALA A 211 4.22 -5.99 -17.25
N PRO A 212 4.85 -6.48 -16.18
CA PRO A 212 6.29 -6.62 -16.13
C PRO A 212 6.79 -7.56 -17.24
N PRO A 213 8.01 -7.36 -17.75
CA PRO A 213 8.61 -8.29 -18.68
C PRO A 213 8.83 -9.64 -17.99
N GLY A 214 8.33 -10.71 -18.59
CA GLY A 214 8.46 -12.09 -18.09
C GLY A 214 7.11 -12.82 -18.04
N ASN A 215 7.16 -14.14 -18.00
CA ASN A 215 5.97 -14.96 -17.81
C ASN A 215 5.63 -15.01 -16.31
N LEU A 216 4.86 -14.04 -15.83
CA LEU A 216 4.24 -14.22 -14.52
C LEU A 216 3.22 -15.36 -14.62
N PRO A 217 3.12 -16.25 -13.63
CA PRO A 217 2.13 -17.31 -13.61
C PRO A 217 0.73 -16.79 -13.84
N ALA A 218 -0.14 -17.61 -14.45
CA ALA A 218 -1.51 -17.25 -14.84
C ALA A 218 -2.40 -16.78 -13.68
N ASN A 219 -1.98 -16.99 -12.44
CA ASN A 219 -2.70 -16.58 -11.23
C ASN A 219 -1.99 -15.44 -10.46
N SER A 220 -0.98 -14.80 -11.04
CA SER A 220 -0.32 -13.67 -10.39
C SER A 220 -1.28 -12.50 -10.28
N ILE A 221 -1.40 -11.97 -9.08
CA ILE A 221 -2.26 -10.81 -8.81
C ILE A 221 -1.53 -9.57 -9.33
N TYR A 222 -2.04 -9.04 -10.45
CA TYR A 222 -1.60 -7.73 -10.96
C TYR A 222 -2.45 -6.64 -10.33
N ASN A 223 -1.90 -5.99 -9.36
CA ASN A 223 -2.53 -4.85 -8.76
C ASN A 223 -1.56 -3.65 -8.82
N VAL A 224 -1.80 -2.75 -9.73
CA VAL A 224 -0.98 -1.53 -9.84
C VAL A 224 -1.56 -0.51 -8.88
N GLY A 225 -0.92 -0.32 -7.73
CA GLY A 225 -1.37 0.65 -6.73
C GLY A 225 -0.22 1.25 -5.93
N ALA A 226 -0.38 2.50 -5.53
CA ALA A 226 0.53 3.14 -4.60
C ALA A 226 -0.26 3.75 -3.44
N GLY A 227 0.11 3.43 -2.21
CA GLY A 227 -0.58 3.95 -1.03
C GLY A 227 0.36 4.38 0.08
N GLY A 228 -0.02 5.42 0.80
CA GLY A 228 0.76 5.89 1.93
C GLY A 228 0.85 4.85 3.05
N ILE A 229 -0.17 4.00 3.20
CA ILE A 229 -0.19 2.87 4.14
C ILE A 229 -0.10 1.56 3.37
N ALA A 230 -0.99 1.26 2.44
CA ALA A 230 -0.98 0.04 1.67
C ALA A 230 -1.01 0.31 0.16
N GLY A 231 -0.13 -0.29 -0.62
CA GLY A 231 -0.14 -0.19 -2.07
C GLY A 231 -1.37 -0.88 -2.66
N GLY A 232 -1.65 -2.10 -2.22
CA GLY A 232 -2.85 -2.83 -2.60
C GLY A 232 -3.26 -3.86 -1.56
N SER A 233 -4.49 -4.36 -1.69
CA SER A 233 -4.96 -5.48 -0.89
C SER A 233 -6.10 -6.23 -1.58
N GLY A 234 -6.33 -7.45 -1.13
CA GLY A 234 -7.61 -8.12 -1.30
C GLY A 234 -8.64 -7.45 -0.37
N LEU A 235 -8.99 -8.06 0.72
CA LEU A 235 -9.86 -7.47 1.75
C LEU A 235 -9.05 -6.61 2.73
N SER A 236 -9.50 -5.40 3.05
CA SER A 236 -8.76 -4.57 4.02
C SER A 236 -9.62 -3.77 4.99
N THR A 237 -9.09 -3.64 6.21
CA THR A 237 -9.59 -2.73 7.24
C THR A 237 -8.42 -1.90 7.76
N ILE A 238 -8.47 -0.59 7.53
CA ILE A 238 -7.42 0.35 7.94
C ILE A 238 -8.03 1.39 8.87
N ILE A 239 -7.58 1.42 10.11
CA ILE A 239 -8.18 2.28 11.15
C ILE A 239 -7.09 3.10 11.85
N SER A 240 -7.42 4.34 12.21
CA SER A 240 -6.59 5.25 12.99
C SER A 240 -5.16 5.41 12.43
N SER A 241 -5.03 5.30 11.11
CA SER A 241 -3.73 5.36 10.44
C SER A 241 -3.57 6.63 9.63
N ARG A 242 -2.33 7.09 9.48
CA ARG A 242 -2.05 8.37 8.84
C ARG A 242 -0.91 8.32 7.85
N ASN A 243 -1.05 9.06 6.77
CA ASN A 243 0.03 9.35 5.83
C ASN A 243 0.35 10.85 5.82
N SER A 244 1.61 11.19 5.97
CA SER A 244 2.14 12.55 5.71
C SER A 244 3.24 12.55 4.65
N GLY A 245 3.60 11.39 4.15
CA GLY A 245 4.56 11.22 3.07
C GLY A 245 3.94 11.42 1.68
N THR A 246 4.78 11.69 0.70
CA THR A 246 4.35 11.80 -0.71
C THR A 246 4.09 10.44 -1.30
N VAL A 247 3.03 10.33 -2.13
CA VAL A 247 2.71 9.09 -2.85
C VAL A 247 2.59 9.39 -4.34
N GLN A 248 3.28 8.61 -5.15
CA GLN A 248 3.29 8.74 -6.60
C GLN A 248 3.13 7.37 -7.27
N GLY A 249 2.36 7.32 -8.36
CA GLY A 249 2.17 6.11 -9.18
C GLY A 249 1.41 6.43 -10.45
N SER A 250 1.18 5.44 -11.32
CA SER A 250 0.41 5.67 -12.55
C SER A 250 -1.09 5.54 -12.31
N ARG A 251 -1.53 4.48 -11.65
CA ARG A 251 -2.95 4.18 -11.44
C ARG A 251 -3.21 3.72 -10.01
N GLY A 252 -4.43 4.02 -9.52
CA GLY A 252 -4.83 3.58 -8.20
C GLY A 252 -3.90 4.12 -7.12
N VAL A 253 -3.83 5.46 -6.98
CA VAL A 253 -2.92 6.09 -6.01
C VAL A 253 -3.73 6.74 -4.90
N GLY A 254 -3.42 6.39 -3.66
CA GLY A 254 -4.13 6.89 -2.49
C GLY A 254 -3.24 7.23 -1.30
N GLY A 255 -3.67 8.19 -0.48
CA GLY A 255 -2.93 8.56 0.72
C GLY A 255 -2.91 7.45 1.77
N ILE A 256 -3.94 6.60 1.81
CA ILE A 256 -4.03 5.45 2.70
C ILE A 256 -3.87 4.15 1.91
N ILE A 257 -4.71 3.89 0.92
CA ILE A 257 -4.60 2.68 0.10
C ILE A 257 -4.65 3.02 -1.39
N GLY A 258 -3.79 2.38 -2.17
CA GLY A 258 -3.73 2.58 -3.61
C GLY A 258 -4.90 1.92 -4.33
N SER A 259 -4.89 0.60 -4.47
CA SER A 259 -5.91 -0.13 -5.25
C SER A 259 -6.28 -1.46 -4.61
N THR A 260 -7.57 -1.81 -4.71
CA THR A 260 -8.08 -3.15 -4.37
C THR A 260 -8.65 -3.88 -5.59
N LEU A 261 -8.31 -3.40 -6.79
CA LEU A 261 -8.63 -4.07 -8.03
C LEU A 261 -7.82 -5.36 -8.12
N VAL A 262 -8.50 -6.49 -8.15
CA VAL A 262 -7.87 -7.79 -8.37
C VAL A 262 -8.16 -8.24 -9.80
N THR A 263 -7.09 -8.38 -10.58
CA THR A 263 -7.16 -8.97 -11.91
C THR A 263 -6.63 -10.39 -11.85
N THR A 264 -7.54 -11.35 -11.67
CA THR A 264 -7.25 -12.76 -11.90
C THR A 264 -7.84 -13.14 -13.25
N GLN A 265 -7.02 -13.56 -14.20
CA GLN A 265 -7.54 -13.98 -15.49
C GLN A 265 -8.50 -15.17 -15.31
N PRO A 266 -9.74 -15.16 -15.84
CA PRO A 266 -10.32 -14.13 -16.70
C PRO A 266 -11.20 -13.08 -15.98
N LYS A 267 -11.18 -12.97 -14.65
CA LYS A 267 -12.09 -12.10 -13.89
C LYS A 267 -11.36 -10.94 -13.25
N THR A 268 -11.94 -9.75 -13.37
CA THR A 268 -11.56 -8.56 -12.65
C THR A 268 -12.65 -8.21 -11.66
N TYR A 269 -12.32 -8.00 -10.39
CA TYR A 269 -13.26 -7.59 -9.35
C TYR A 269 -12.59 -6.65 -8.35
N TYR A 270 -13.41 -5.87 -7.66
CA TYR A 270 -12.95 -5.02 -6.55
C TYR A 270 -13.30 -5.70 -5.23
N ASN A 271 -12.37 -5.68 -4.31
CA ASN A 271 -12.60 -6.15 -2.96
C ASN A 271 -13.00 -5.00 -2.03
N ASN A 272 -13.67 -5.35 -0.95
CA ASN A 272 -14.12 -4.40 0.05
C ASN A 272 -12.94 -3.85 0.85
N THR A 273 -12.92 -2.53 0.97
CA THR A 273 -11.98 -1.79 1.82
C THR A 273 -12.77 -0.96 2.80
N PHE A 274 -12.38 -1.00 4.06
CA PHE A 274 -12.87 -0.08 5.08
C PHE A 274 -11.74 0.81 5.59
N ILE A 275 -11.97 2.13 5.54
CA ILE A 275 -11.06 3.16 6.06
C ILE A 275 -11.80 3.94 7.14
N GLY A 276 -11.31 3.89 8.38
CA GLY A 276 -11.92 4.59 9.50
C GLY A 276 -10.93 5.42 10.31
N PHE A 277 -11.30 6.67 10.65
CA PHE A 277 -10.47 7.56 11.47
C PHE A 277 -9.05 7.76 10.92
N CYS A 278 -8.91 7.75 9.60
CA CYS A 278 -7.63 7.90 8.91
C CYS A 278 -7.45 9.31 8.36
N SER A 279 -6.20 9.71 8.16
CA SER A 279 -5.89 11.00 7.54
C SER A 279 -4.72 10.93 6.57
N ASN A 280 -4.79 11.77 5.55
CA ASN A 280 -3.70 12.04 4.65
C ASN A 280 -3.37 13.53 4.64
N SER A 281 -2.12 13.89 4.87
CA SER A 281 -1.58 15.25 4.67
C SER A 281 -0.48 15.29 3.62
N GLY A 282 -0.06 14.14 3.08
CA GLY A 282 0.90 14.06 2.00
C GLY A 282 0.31 14.36 0.64
N ASN A 283 1.08 14.90 -0.28
CA ASN A 283 0.67 15.12 -1.66
C ASN A 283 0.59 13.80 -2.43
N ILE A 284 -0.49 13.63 -3.19
CA ILE A 284 -0.77 12.43 -3.95
C ILE A 284 -0.79 12.76 -5.45
N ASN A 285 0.06 12.10 -6.22
CA ASN A 285 0.21 12.35 -7.65
C ASN A 285 0.15 11.06 -8.47
N GLY A 286 -0.48 11.13 -9.64
CA GLY A 286 -0.51 9.99 -10.56
C GLY A 286 -1.23 10.30 -11.85
N ASP A 287 -1.55 9.27 -12.64
CA ASP A 287 -2.23 9.48 -13.93
C ASP A 287 -3.74 9.30 -13.80
N SER A 288 -4.21 8.18 -13.22
CA SER A 288 -5.65 7.90 -13.14
C SER A 288 -6.05 7.25 -11.81
N TYR A 289 -7.28 7.52 -11.38
CA TYR A 289 -7.86 6.99 -10.13
C TYR A 289 -7.05 7.39 -8.90
N ILE A 290 -6.97 8.70 -8.69
CA ILE A 290 -6.17 9.30 -7.63
C ILE A 290 -7.09 9.81 -6.53
N GLY A 291 -6.88 9.36 -5.29
CA GLY A 291 -7.69 9.79 -4.15
C GLY A 291 -6.86 10.19 -2.94
N GLY A 292 -7.36 11.12 -2.16
CA GLY A 292 -6.69 11.55 -0.94
C GLY A 292 -6.54 10.44 0.09
N LEU A 293 -7.49 9.52 0.15
CA LEU A 293 -7.41 8.32 0.98
C LEU A 293 -7.29 7.05 0.15
N CYS A 294 -8.12 6.89 -0.88
CA CYS A 294 -8.20 5.67 -1.66
C CYS A 294 -8.13 5.97 -3.17
N GLY A 295 -7.24 5.29 -3.89
CA GLY A 295 -7.18 5.40 -5.36
C GLY A 295 -8.38 4.74 -6.02
N GLU A 296 -8.50 3.41 -5.92
CA GLU A 296 -9.64 2.67 -6.48
C GLU A 296 -10.01 1.43 -5.63
N ALA A 297 -11.29 1.30 -5.26
CA ALA A 297 -11.79 0.19 -4.43
C ALA A 297 -13.32 0.10 -4.45
N GLN A 298 -13.89 -1.00 -3.92
CA GLN A 298 -15.17 -0.90 -3.23
C GLN A 298 -14.89 -0.33 -1.84
N LEU A 299 -15.40 0.86 -1.54
CA LEU A 299 -14.95 1.64 -0.39
C LEU A 299 -16.06 1.91 0.63
N GLY A 300 -15.78 1.53 1.90
CA GLY A 300 -16.40 2.13 3.06
C GLY A 300 -15.43 3.13 3.70
N ALA A 301 -15.82 4.39 3.84
CA ALA A 301 -14.99 5.39 4.52
C ALA A 301 -15.79 6.13 5.61
N TYR A 302 -15.19 6.26 6.80
CA TYR A 302 -15.85 6.88 7.95
C TYR A 302 -14.89 7.74 8.75
N LYS A 303 -15.34 8.96 9.12
CA LYS A 303 -14.60 9.91 9.97
C LYS A 303 -13.12 10.06 9.57
N SER A 304 -12.88 10.25 8.29
CA SER A 304 -11.54 10.32 7.72
C SER A 304 -11.40 11.59 6.87
N TYR A 305 -10.18 12.07 6.68
CA TYR A 305 -10.01 13.33 5.95
C TYR A 305 -8.70 13.40 5.15
N ASN A 306 -8.70 14.31 4.17
CA ASN A 306 -7.55 14.64 3.36
C ASN A 306 -7.16 16.11 3.47
N GLU A 307 -5.91 16.37 3.75
CA GLU A 307 -5.27 17.69 3.76
C GLU A 307 -4.17 17.82 2.69
N GLY A 308 -3.83 16.73 2.01
CA GLY A 308 -2.84 16.73 0.94
C GLY A 308 -3.42 17.15 -0.41
N MET A 309 -2.62 17.79 -1.25
CA MET A 309 -3.00 18.11 -2.63
C MET A 309 -3.11 16.82 -3.46
N ILE A 310 -4.15 16.73 -4.28
CA ILE A 310 -4.42 15.60 -5.16
C ILE A 310 -4.28 16.04 -6.61
N LYS A 311 -3.45 15.30 -7.36
CA LYS A 311 -3.22 15.59 -8.78
C LYS A 311 -3.27 14.32 -9.62
N ALA A 312 -4.20 14.27 -10.57
CA ALA A 312 -4.24 13.27 -11.64
C ALA A 312 -3.83 13.93 -12.97
N ASN A 313 -2.86 13.36 -13.67
CA ASN A 313 -2.45 13.88 -14.97
C ASN A 313 -3.47 13.54 -16.07
N SER A 314 -4.28 12.50 -15.88
CA SER A 314 -5.31 12.04 -16.82
C SER A 314 -6.71 12.20 -16.23
N SER A 315 -7.23 11.23 -15.48
CA SER A 315 -8.64 11.25 -15.11
C SER A 315 -8.91 10.72 -13.69
N PHE A 316 -10.06 11.09 -13.16
CA PHE A 316 -10.62 10.63 -11.89
C PHE A 316 -9.77 10.97 -10.68
N ALA A 317 -9.79 12.25 -10.29
CA ALA A 317 -9.24 12.71 -9.04
C ALA A 317 -10.34 13.04 -8.03
N GLY A 318 -10.18 12.58 -6.79
CA GLY A 318 -11.06 12.92 -5.70
C GLY A 318 -10.34 13.19 -4.39
N GLY A 319 -10.85 14.12 -3.61
CA GLY A 319 -10.25 14.47 -2.32
C GLY A 319 -10.18 13.28 -1.35
N ILE A 320 -11.09 12.32 -1.48
CA ILE A 320 -11.15 11.10 -0.67
C ILE A 320 -10.91 9.87 -1.57
N LEU A 321 -11.61 9.77 -2.70
CA LEU A 321 -11.65 8.58 -3.54
C LEU A 321 -11.45 8.92 -5.01
N GLY A 322 -10.52 8.24 -5.70
CA GLY A 322 -10.38 8.36 -7.15
C GLY A 322 -11.54 7.70 -7.89
N PHE A 323 -11.76 6.40 -7.68
CA PHE A 323 -12.82 5.64 -8.34
C PHE A 323 -13.38 4.52 -7.46
N ALA A 324 -14.70 4.33 -7.52
CA ALA A 324 -15.35 3.15 -6.98
C ALA A 324 -16.55 2.68 -7.82
N PRO A 325 -16.71 1.36 -8.04
CA PRO A 325 -17.98 0.81 -8.52
C PRO A 325 -19.08 0.89 -7.45
N LEU A 326 -18.72 0.79 -6.18
CA LEU A 326 -19.60 0.93 -5.03
C LEU A 326 -18.87 1.64 -3.89
N ALA A 327 -19.48 2.68 -3.32
CA ALA A 327 -18.92 3.39 -2.17
C ALA A 327 -19.98 3.74 -1.12
N SER A 328 -19.58 3.67 0.15
CA SER A 328 -20.30 4.24 1.27
C SER A 328 -19.35 5.17 2.04
N ILE A 329 -19.47 6.48 1.81
CA ILE A 329 -18.55 7.48 2.37
C ILE A 329 -19.34 8.38 3.30
N THR A 330 -18.98 8.40 4.58
CA THR A 330 -19.73 9.13 5.60
C THR A 330 -18.81 9.91 6.54
N ASN A 331 -19.17 11.14 6.80
CA ASN A 331 -18.45 12.03 7.73
C ASN A 331 -16.96 12.16 7.35
N THR A 332 -16.71 12.46 6.06
CA THR A 332 -15.37 12.70 5.54
C THR A 332 -15.21 14.13 5.06
N ALA A 333 -13.97 14.61 5.03
CA ALA A 333 -13.67 15.96 4.58
C ALA A 333 -12.43 16.01 3.70
N ASN A 334 -12.49 16.85 2.65
CA ASN A 334 -11.32 17.25 1.87
C ASN A 334 -11.03 18.73 2.12
N PHE A 335 -9.78 19.02 2.48
CA PHE A 335 -9.33 20.38 2.80
C PHE A 335 -8.42 21.00 1.75
N ASN A 336 -7.92 20.21 0.80
CA ASN A 336 -6.93 20.70 -0.14
C ASN A 336 -7.34 20.48 -1.60
N LYS A 337 -6.62 21.11 -2.49
CA LYS A 337 -6.89 21.16 -3.92
C LYS A 337 -6.91 19.80 -4.58
N VAL A 338 -7.89 19.58 -5.45
CA VAL A 338 -8.03 18.40 -6.31
C VAL A 338 -7.94 18.83 -7.77
N ILE A 339 -7.03 18.25 -8.52
CA ILE A 339 -6.79 18.59 -9.92
C ILE A 339 -6.78 17.31 -10.75
N ALA A 340 -7.52 17.29 -11.87
CA ALA A 340 -7.38 16.28 -12.91
C ALA A 340 -7.44 16.88 -14.31
N SER A 341 -7.13 16.07 -15.33
CA SER A 341 -7.44 16.43 -16.70
C SER A 341 -8.96 16.37 -16.93
N SER A 342 -9.61 15.30 -16.44
CA SER A 342 -11.07 15.15 -16.49
C SER A 342 -11.58 14.43 -15.23
N TYR A 343 -12.83 14.66 -14.84
CA TYR A 343 -13.50 14.03 -13.70
C TYR A 343 -12.85 14.31 -12.35
N SER A 344 -12.78 15.60 -12.00
CA SER A 344 -12.35 16.05 -10.67
C SER A 344 -13.54 16.17 -9.73
N GLY A 345 -13.43 15.67 -8.52
CA GLY A 345 -14.44 15.84 -7.47
C GLY A 345 -13.83 16.12 -6.10
N GLY A 346 -14.45 17.00 -5.33
CA GLY A 346 -13.96 17.35 -4.00
C GLY A 346 -13.91 16.18 -3.03
N ILE A 347 -14.79 15.19 -3.19
CA ILE A 347 -14.82 13.94 -2.44
C ILE A 347 -14.43 12.78 -3.34
N ALA A 348 -15.01 12.65 -4.52
CA ALA A 348 -14.73 11.50 -5.39
C ALA A 348 -14.58 11.90 -6.86
N GLY A 349 -13.59 11.34 -7.55
CA GLY A 349 -13.45 11.46 -8.99
C GLY A 349 -14.62 10.79 -9.72
N SER A 350 -14.91 9.52 -9.37
CA SER A 350 -16.11 8.82 -9.87
C SER A 350 -16.64 7.79 -8.88
N ILE A 351 -17.96 7.73 -8.75
CA ILE A 351 -18.69 6.66 -8.01
C ILE A 351 -19.84 6.18 -8.89
N LEU A 352 -19.93 4.87 -9.15
CA LEU A 352 -21.00 4.32 -9.97
C LEU A 352 -22.27 4.03 -9.18
N ALA A 353 -22.14 3.61 -7.91
CA ALA A 353 -23.26 3.31 -7.02
C ALA A 353 -22.89 3.53 -5.55
N GLY A 354 -23.88 3.71 -4.67
CA GLY A 354 -23.66 3.78 -3.23
C GLY A 354 -24.26 4.99 -2.52
N SER A 355 -23.58 5.46 -1.47
CA SER A 355 -24.07 6.58 -0.67
C SER A 355 -22.95 7.49 -0.17
N LEU A 356 -23.24 8.79 -0.16
CA LEU A 356 -22.46 9.81 0.51
C LEU A 356 -23.30 10.45 1.61
N GLY A 357 -22.78 10.52 2.85
CA GLY A 357 -23.48 11.12 3.99
C GLY A 357 -22.59 12.03 4.83
N ILE A 358 -23.01 13.27 5.06
CA ILE A 358 -22.31 14.23 5.94
C ILE A 358 -20.85 14.45 5.46
N ASN A 359 -20.64 14.65 4.17
CA ASN A 359 -19.29 14.89 3.64
C ASN A 359 -19.09 16.37 3.29
N THR A 360 -17.88 16.87 3.48
CA THR A 360 -17.57 18.28 3.25
C THR A 360 -16.36 18.43 2.33
N ASN A 361 -16.48 19.27 1.30
CA ASN A 361 -15.35 19.73 0.52
C ASN A 361 -15.05 21.21 0.78
N LEU A 362 -13.83 21.49 1.19
CA LEU A 362 -13.27 22.84 1.40
C LEU A 362 -12.11 23.12 0.44
N GLY A 363 -11.65 22.13 -0.30
CA GLY A 363 -10.55 22.23 -1.25
C GLY A 363 -11.01 22.59 -2.64
N GLU A 364 -10.33 23.51 -3.30
CA GLU A 364 -10.57 23.87 -4.70
C GLU A 364 -10.58 22.63 -5.61
N VAL A 365 -11.54 22.57 -6.55
CA VAL A 365 -11.67 21.50 -7.53
C VAL A 365 -11.40 22.05 -8.93
N ALA A 366 -10.44 21.51 -9.63
CA ALA A 366 -10.09 21.94 -10.97
C ALA A 366 -10.03 20.78 -11.98
N SER A 367 -10.61 20.98 -13.17
CA SER A 367 -10.49 20.07 -14.30
C SER A 367 -9.99 20.83 -15.52
N TYR A 368 -8.90 20.37 -16.15
CA TYR A 368 -8.35 21.07 -17.31
C TYR A 368 -9.22 20.94 -18.56
N HIS A 369 -9.94 19.84 -18.72
CA HIS A 369 -10.81 19.60 -19.88
C HIS A 369 -12.28 19.59 -19.47
N GLU A 370 -12.76 18.56 -18.79
CA GLU A 370 -14.19 18.34 -18.59
C GLU A 370 -14.52 17.79 -17.20
N TYR A 371 -15.75 18.02 -16.78
CA TYR A 371 -16.41 17.40 -15.63
C TYR A 371 -15.71 17.65 -14.28
N ALA A 372 -15.91 18.83 -13.76
CA ALA A 372 -15.56 19.15 -12.37
C ALA A 372 -16.82 19.28 -11.51
N GLY A 373 -16.87 18.56 -10.41
CA GLY A 373 -17.96 18.64 -9.44
C GLY A 373 -17.46 18.93 -8.05
N GLY A 374 -18.16 19.81 -7.33
CA GLY A 374 -17.75 20.19 -5.97
C GLY A 374 -17.64 19.01 -5.01
N MET A 375 -18.42 17.96 -5.24
CA MET A 375 -18.35 16.70 -4.49
C MET A 375 -17.87 15.56 -5.37
N ILE A 376 -18.44 15.38 -6.55
CA ILE A 376 -18.20 14.21 -7.41
C ILE A 376 -17.97 14.66 -8.85
N GLY A 377 -16.87 14.23 -9.48
CA GLY A 377 -16.61 14.47 -10.89
C GLY A 377 -17.62 13.75 -11.77
N ARG A 378 -17.82 12.43 -11.56
CA ARG A 378 -18.80 11.62 -12.27
C ARG A 378 -19.57 10.70 -11.33
N ALA A 379 -20.89 10.81 -11.35
CA ALA A 379 -21.80 9.95 -10.62
C ALA A 379 -22.50 8.94 -11.54
N GLY A 380 -22.59 7.68 -11.12
CA GLY A 380 -23.40 6.64 -11.80
C GLY A 380 -24.87 6.74 -11.41
N ASN A 381 -25.66 5.74 -11.80
CA ASN A 381 -27.13 5.81 -11.81
C ASN A 381 -27.80 5.53 -10.44
N THR A 382 -27.08 5.03 -9.45
CA THR A 382 -27.65 4.60 -8.16
C THR A 382 -26.80 5.13 -7.00
N LEU A 383 -26.72 6.46 -6.91
CA LEU A 383 -25.99 7.14 -5.84
C LEU A 383 -26.93 8.01 -5.02
N ALA A 384 -26.92 7.84 -3.71
CA ALA A 384 -27.62 8.71 -2.76
C ALA A 384 -26.63 9.71 -2.15
N MET A 385 -27.03 10.96 -2.03
CA MET A 385 -26.25 12.02 -1.36
C MET A 385 -27.09 12.71 -0.30
N ASN A 386 -26.66 12.67 0.96
CA ASN A 386 -27.36 13.27 2.08
C ASN A 386 -26.41 14.15 2.91
N TYR A 387 -26.82 15.35 3.22
CA TYR A 387 -26.06 16.29 4.07
C TYR A 387 -24.62 16.52 3.60
N CYS A 388 -24.39 16.56 2.28
CA CYS A 388 -23.10 16.85 1.69
C CYS A 388 -22.98 18.34 1.35
N SER A 389 -21.80 18.93 1.59
CA SER A 389 -21.58 20.36 1.39
C SER A 389 -20.28 20.64 0.63
N ASN A 390 -20.35 21.48 -0.38
CA ASN A 390 -19.19 22.04 -1.06
C ASN A 390 -19.08 23.54 -0.77
N PHE A 391 -17.98 23.96 -0.18
CA PHE A 391 -17.69 25.38 0.12
C PHE A 391 -16.54 25.92 -0.75
N ALA A 392 -16.01 25.13 -1.64
CA ALA A 392 -14.86 25.50 -2.44
C ALA A 392 -15.23 25.92 -3.87
N SER A 393 -14.35 26.67 -4.49
CA SER A 393 -14.44 27.02 -5.89
C SER A 393 -14.23 25.81 -6.80
N ILE A 394 -14.91 25.85 -7.94
CA ILE A 394 -14.81 24.84 -9.00
C ILE A 394 -14.38 25.56 -10.25
N SER A 395 -13.37 25.04 -10.93
CA SER A 395 -12.83 25.61 -12.18
C SER A 395 -12.61 24.54 -13.24
N GLY A 396 -12.73 24.91 -14.49
CA GLY A 396 -12.53 24.01 -15.63
C GLY A 396 -13.02 24.62 -16.94
N SER A 397 -12.83 23.89 -18.05
CA SER A 397 -13.23 24.38 -19.37
C SER A 397 -14.70 24.10 -19.68
N SER A 398 -15.28 23.00 -19.20
CA SER A 398 -16.68 22.63 -19.47
C SER A 398 -17.26 21.69 -18.40
N TYR A 399 -18.59 21.62 -18.33
CA TYR A 399 -19.36 20.73 -17.45
C TYR A 399 -19.00 20.87 -15.96
N LEU A 400 -19.22 22.09 -15.44
CA LEU A 400 -18.96 22.41 -14.03
C LEU A 400 -20.26 22.31 -13.22
N GLY A 401 -20.26 21.46 -12.20
CA GLY A 401 -21.39 21.28 -11.29
C GLY A 401 -21.06 21.63 -9.84
N GLY A 402 -21.89 22.41 -9.17
CA GLY A 402 -21.69 22.75 -7.76
C GLY A 402 -21.53 21.53 -6.87
N MET A 403 -22.19 20.43 -7.19
CA MET A 403 -22.12 19.16 -6.49
C MET A 403 -21.57 18.04 -7.39
N ILE A 404 -22.09 17.85 -8.58
CA ILE A 404 -21.74 16.75 -9.51
C ILE A 404 -21.41 17.32 -10.87
N GLY A 405 -20.28 16.95 -11.45
CA GLY A 405 -19.85 17.40 -12.79
C GLY A 405 -20.59 16.65 -13.91
N GLU A 406 -20.65 15.33 -13.83
CA GLU A 406 -21.38 14.48 -14.78
C GLU A 406 -22.27 13.49 -14.05
N VAL A 407 -23.49 13.32 -14.56
CA VAL A 407 -24.40 12.27 -14.13
C VAL A 407 -24.50 11.26 -15.28
N GLY A 408 -24.27 9.99 -15.00
CA GLY A 408 -24.52 8.89 -15.94
C GLY A 408 -25.96 8.91 -16.43
N ASP A 409 -26.64 7.86 -16.78
CA ASP A 409 -28.01 7.89 -17.29
C ASP A 409 -28.99 8.63 -16.35
N ALA A 410 -29.33 9.88 -16.70
CA ALA A 410 -30.11 10.83 -15.91
C ALA A 410 -31.57 10.39 -15.58
N ARG A 411 -32.03 9.24 -16.05
CA ARG A 411 -33.43 8.79 -15.95
C ARG A 411 -33.86 8.31 -14.56
N LYS A 412 -32.96 8.24 -13.56
CA LYS A 412 -33.25 7.62 -12.25
C LYS A 412 -32.75 8.41 -11.03
N TRP A 413 -32.64 9.73 -11.11
CA TRP A 413 -32.14 10.53 -9.99
C TRP A 413 -33.25 11.09 -9.12
N THR A 414 -33.14 10.88 -7.83
CA THR A 414 -33.91 11.60 -6.80
C THR A 414 -32.93 12.33 -5.90
N ILE A 415 -32.94 13.65 -5.94
CA ILE A 415 -32.24 14.49 -4.95
C ILE A 415 -33.23 14.69 -3.81
N MET A 416 -32.88 14.22 -2.63
CA MET A 416 -33.63 14.55 -1.41
C MET A 416 -32.86 15.69 -0.70
N ASP A 417 -33.60 16.73 -0.40
CA ASP A 417 -33.11 17.92 0.35
C ASP A 417 -32.76 17.59 1.80
#